data_57f2aca2be93ae712b8e94f65ae10b10
#
_entry.id   57f2aca2be93ae712b8e94f65ae10b10
#
_cell.length_a   1.000
_cell.length_b   1.000
_cell.length_c   1.000
_cell.angle_alpha   90.00
_cell.angle_beta   90.00
_cell.angle_gamma   90.00
#
_symmetry.space_group_name_H-M   'P 1'
#
loop_
_entity.id
_entity.type
_entity.pdbx_description
1 polymer ?
#
loop_
_entity_poly.entity_id
_entity_poly.type
_entity_poly.pdbx_seq_one_letter_code
_entity_poly.pdbx_strand_id
1 'polypeptide(L)'
;MAGATPYYLTTPIYYVNDAPHIGHAYTTLACDVLARFKRLDGYDVRFLTGTDEHGQKVEKAARDAGLEPQAFTDRISENFRALARAMNFSNDDFIRTTEPRHIAASQAIWQALIERGEIYLGTYAGWYAVRDEAFYGEGELTLGADGKRRAPSGAEVEWVEEPSYFFRLSAWQERLLRFYEERPDFVAPASRRNEVVSFVKGGLQDLSVSRTSFRWGVPVPGDPGHVMYVWLDALTNYITAIGYPDTESADFRKYWPADLHMVGKDILRFHAVYWPAFLMAAGLEPPKRVFAHGWWTNEGQKISKSLGNVIDPFLLVERYGLDPVRYFLL
;
A
#
# COMPACT_ATOMS: atom_id res chain seq x y z
N MET A 1 33.65 -18.36 0.73
CA MET A 1 32.44 -18.60 1.57
C MET A 1 31.26 -18.11 0.78
N ALA A 2 30.20 -18.90 0.59
CA ALA A 2 28.98 -18.43 -0.02
C ALA A 2 28.42 -17.31 0.87
N GLY A 3 28.05 -16.16 0.29
CA GLY A 3 27.43 -15.06 1.04
C GLY A 3 26.10 -15.51 1.68
N ALA A 4 25.66 -14.81 2.74
CA ALA A 4 24.36 -15.08 3.36
C ALA A 4 23.21 -14.94 2.33
N THR A 5 22.22 -15.82 2.41
CA THR A 5 21.05 -15.79 1.53
C THR A 5 20.26 -14.52 1.77
N PRO A 6 19.95 -13.71 0.75
CA PRO A 6 19.14 -12.51 0.94
C PRO A 6 17.69 -12.84 1.33
N TYR A 7 17.10 -11.97 2.14
CA TYR A 7 15.71 -12.04 2.54
C TYR A 7 15.11 -10.64 2.63
N TYR A 8 14.22 -10.29 1.72
CA TYR A 8 13.58 -8.99 1.68
C TYR A 8 12.13 -9.09 2.12
N LEU A 9 11.80 -8.39 3.21
CA LEU A 9 10.44 -8.31 3.72
C LEU A 9 10.00 -6.87 3.96
N THR A 10 8.70 -6.64 3.81
CA THR A 10 8.12 -5.29 3.92
C THR A 10 6.84 -5.29 4.71
N THR A 11 6.58 -4.20 5.46
CA THR A 11 5.23 -3.80 5.83
C THR A 11 4.55 -3.11 4.63
N PRO A 12 3.24 -2.81 4.67
CA PRO A 12 2.71 -1.73 3.84
C PRO A 12 3.31 -0.39 4.32
N ILE A 13 3.32 0.61 3.46
CA ILE A 13 3.57 1.97 3.89
C ILE A 13 2.28 2.55 4.46
N TYR A 14 2.40 3.36 5.52
CA TYR A 14 1.28 3.82 6.32
C TYR A 14 0.80 5.20 5.91
N TYR A 15 -0.51 5.34 5.75
CA TYR A 15 -1.13 6.58 5.31
C TYR A 15 -1.07 7.65 6.40
N VAL A 16 -0.52 8.83 6.09
CA VAL A 16 -0.20 9.89 7.05
C VAL A 16 -1.36 10.86 7.32
N ASN A 17 -2.58 10.38 7.31
CA ASN A 17 -3.72 11.22 7.64
C ASN A 17 -3.90 11.46 9.15
N ASP A 18 -3.16 10.74 10.01
CA ASP A 18 -3.25 10.84 11.48
C ASP A 18 -2.11 10.09 12.20
N ALA A 19 -2.10 10.13 13.56
CA ALA A 19 -1.13 9.43 14.39
C ALA A 19 -1.21 7.90 14.26
N PRO A 20 -0.08 7.19 14.44
CA PRO A 20 -0.07 5.73 14.42
C PRO A 20 -0.89 5.13 15.57
N HIS A 21 -1.45 3.94 15.33
CA HIS A 21 -2.22 3.17 16.31
C HIS A 21 -1.73 1.72 16.38
N ILE A 22 -2.31 0.94 17.29
CA ILE A 22 -1.90 -0.45 17.58
C ILE A 22 -1.89 -1.36 16.31
N GLY A 23 -2.74 -1.12 15.33
CA GLY A 23 -2.73 -1.87 14.07
C GLY A 23 -1.44 -1.69 13.27
N HIS A 24 -0.89 -0.47 13.24
CA HIS A 24 0.41 -0.18 12.64
C HIS A 24 1.54 -0.85 13.43
N ALA A 25 1.49 -0.75 14.76
CA ALA A 25 2.46 -1.39 15.64
C ALA A 25 2.48 -2.92 15.46
N TYR A 26 1.30 -3.55 15.37
CA TYR A 26 1.14 -4.98 15.16
C TYR A 26 1.77 -5.46 13.85
N THR A 27 1.40 -4.85 12.73
CA THR A 27 1.94 -5.24 11.41
C THR A 27 3.46 -5.11 11.38
N THR A 28 3.99 -3.98 11.88
CA THR A 28 5.43 -3.74 11.90
C THR A 28 6.15 -4.70 12.84
N LEU A 29 5.54 -5.02 14.00
CA LEU A 29 6.09 -5.97 14.95
C LEU A 29 6.18 -7.38 14.35
N ALA A 30 5.13 -7.84 13.66
CA ALA A 30 5.15 -9.14 13.01
C ALA A 30 6.31 -9.26 11.99
N CYS A 31 6.54 -8.19 11.20
CA CYS A 31 7.69 -8.11 10.31
C CYS A 31 9.01 -8.05 11.08
N ASP A 32 9.11 -7.28 12.17
CA ASP A 32 10.32 -7.15 12.97
C ASP A 32 10.76 -8.47 13.59
N VAL A 33 9.80 -9.22 14.11
CA VAL A 33 10.10 -10.55 14.70
C VAL A 33 10.59 -11.51 13.62
N LEU A 34 9.96 -11.52 12.45
CA LEU A 34 10.42 -12.34 11.34
C LEU A 34 11.80 -11.90 10.84
N ALA A 35 12.05 -10.59 10.74
CA ALA A 35 13.36 -10.04 10.36
C ALA A 35 14.46 -10.48 11.32
N ARG A 36 14.21 -10.36 12.64
CA ARG A 36 15.16 -10.79 13.69
C ARG A 36 15.39 -12.30 13.64
N PHE A 37 14.33 -13.08 13.48
CA PHE A 37 14.44 -14.55 13.34
C PHE A 37 15.30 -14.92 12.13
N LYS A 38 15.06 -14.31 10.97
CA LYS A 38 15.83 -14.56 9.75
C LYS A 38 17.30 -14.14 9.89
N ARG A 39 17.59 -13.05 10.57
CA ARG A 39 18.98 -12.66 10.88
C ARG A 39 19.69 -13.67 11.79
N LEU A 40 18.99 -14.18 12.80
CA LEU A 40 19.50 -15.24 13.67
C LEU A 40 19.72 -16.55 12.91
N ASP A 41 18.90 -16.83 11.90
CA ASP A 41 19.00 -17.99 10.99
C ASP A 41 20.05 -17.79 9.88
N GLY A 42 20.81 -16.70 9.93
CA GLY A 42 21.97 -16.45 9.06
C GLY A 42 21.63 -15.82 7.71
N TYR A 43 20.42 -15.31 7.51
CA TYR A 43 20.04 -14.57 6.29
C TYR A 43 20.55 -13.13 6.32
N ASP A 44 20.82 -12.60 5.13
CA ASP A 44 21.06 -11.18 4.90
C ASP A 44 19.72 -10.49 4.67
N VAL A 45 19.18 -9.89 5.74
CA VAL A 45 17.81 -9.38 5.77
C VAL A 45 17.75 -7.89 5.41
N ARG A 46 16.85 -7.55 4.49
CA ARG A 46 16.38 -6.18 4.24
C ARG A 46 14.95 -6.05 4.74
N PHE A 47 14.70 -5.18 5.71
CA PHE A 47 13.37 -4.92 6.26
C PHE A 47 12.95 -3.48 5.98
N LEU A 48 11.88 -3.31 5.19
CA LEU A 48 11.31 -2.04 4.78
C LEU A 48 10.01 -1.74 5.49
N THR A 49 9.89 -0.50 5.96
CA THR A 49 8.62 0.14 6.33
C THR A 49 8.62 1.57 5.84
N GLY A 50 7.54 2.33 6.02
CA GLY A 50 7.49 3.72 5.57
C GLY A 50 6.12 4.34 5.64
N THR A 51 5.97 5.50 4.99
CA THR A 51 4.74 6.28 4.96
C THR A 51 4.29 6.59 3.53
N ASP A 52 2.96 6.48 3.34
CA ASP A 52 2.24 6.91 2.14
C ASP A 52 1.71 8.32 2.39
N GLU A 53 2.20 9.28 1.61
CA GLU A 53 2.10 10.70 1.93
C GLU A 53 1.32 11.52 0.90
N HIS A 54 0.90 10.90 -0.20
CA HIS A 54 0.18 11.56 -1.27
C HIS A 54 -1.34 11.36 -1.17
N GLY A 55 -2.10 12.10 -1.99
CA GLY A 55 -3.54 11.93 -2.15
C GLY A 55 -4.40 13.05 -1.57
N GLN A 56 -5.65 13.02 -1.96
CA GLN A 56 -6.63 14.07 -1.65
C GLN A 56 -6.89 14.23 -0.14
N LYS A 57 -6.86 13.13 0.62
CA LYS A 57 -7.07 13.18 2.08
C LYS A 57 -5.93 13.91 2.78
N VAL A 58 -4.69 13.66 2.37
CA VAL A 58 -3.53 14.32 2.94
C VAL A 58 -3.55 15.80 2.58
N GLU A 59 -3.83 16.14 1.32
CA GLU A 59 -3.98 17.54 0.88
C GLU A 59 -5.06 18.25 1.69
N LYS A 60 -6.21 17.60 1.91
CA LYS A 60 -7.30 18.15 2.74
C LYS A 60 -6.86 18.29 4.20
N ALA A 61 -6.25 17.28 4.80
CA ALA A 61 -5.82 17.32 6.20
C ALA A 61 -4.75 18.40 6.44
N ALA A 62 -3.83 18.58 5.50
CA ALA A 62 -2.84 19.67 5.53
C ALA A 62 -3.51 21.04 5.52
N ARG A 63 -4.45 21.25 4.60
CA ARG A 63 -5.23 22.49 4.50
C ARG A 63 -6.05 22.76 5.77
N ASP A 64 -6.71 21.74 6.32
CA ASP A 64 -7.51 21.85 7.56
C ASP A 64 -6.59 22.19 8.76
N ALA A 65 -5.33 21.77 8.72
CA ALA A 65 -4.30 22.11 9.71
C ALA A 65 -3.61 23.46 9.47
N GLY A 66 -3.92 24.15 8.37
CA GLY A 66 -3.26 25.41 7.99
C GLY A 66 -1.79 25.25 7.57
N LEU A 67 -1.42 24.07 7.04
CA LEU A 67 -0.06 23.73 6.64
C LEU A 67 0.00 23.41 5.14
N GLU A 68 1.20 23.64 4.57
CA GLU A 68 1.53 23.07 3.25
C GLU A 68 1.61 21.54 3.36
N PRO A 69 1.18 20.78 2.32
CA PRO A 69 1.16 19.32 2.36
C PRO A 69 2.50 18.68 2.75
N GLN A 70 3.63 19.20 2.24
CA GLN A 70 4.96 18.68 2.60
C GLN A 70 5.25 18.84 4.09
N ALA A 71 5.00 20.03 4.65
CA ALA A 71 5.22 20.29 6.07
C ALA A 71 4.31 19.44 6.98
N PHE A 72 3.08 19.21 6.53
CA PHE A 72 2.14 18.33 7.22
C PHE A 72 2.65 16.88 7.24
N THR A 73 3.04 16.33 6.08
CA THR A 73 3.54 14.97 5.96
C THR A 73 4.85 14.77 6.71
N ASP A 74 5.76 15.74 6.69
CA ASP A 74 7.01 15.71 7.48
C ASP A 74 6.72 15.53 8.97
N ARG A 75 5.74 16.27 9.49
CA ARG A 75 5.34 16.19 10.90
C ARG A 75 4.70 14.85 11.24
N ILE A 76 3.77 14.36 10.42
CA ILE A 76 3.05 13.11 10.70
C ILE A 76 3.96 11.89 10.50
N SER A 77 4.80 11.89 9.47
CA SER A 77 5.76 10.81 9.20
C SER A 77 6.74 10.63 10.38
N GLU A 78 7.13 11.72 11.05
CA GLU A 78 7.98 11.62 12.23
C GLU A 78 7.32 10.86 13.39
N ASN A 79 5.99 10.89 13.54
CA ASN A 79 5.28 10.07 14.54
C ASN A 79 5.45 8.57 14.25
N PHE A 80 5.46 8.16 12.97
CA PHE A 80 5.72 6.76 12.58
C PHE A 80 7.17 6.36 12.82
N ARG A 81 8.13 7.27 12.58
CA ARG A 81 9.53 7.05 12.96
C ARG A 81 9.69 6.95 14.48
N ALA A 82 8.98 7.79 15.24
CA ALA A 82 8.95 7.71 16.70
C ALA A 82 8.38 6.37 17.19
N LEU A 83 7.32 5.86 16.53
CA LEU A 83 6.78 4.54 16.84
C LEU A 83 7.83 3.44 16.61
N ALA A 84 8.56 3.51 15.48
CA ALA A 84 9.60 2.53 15.19
C ALA A 84 10.69 2.51 16.27
N ARG A 85 11.08 3.69 16.76
CA ARG A 85 12.04 3.81 17.88
C ARG A 85 11.47 3.28 19.19
N ALA A 86 10.24 3.68 19.55
CA ALA A 86 9.59 3.28 20.80
C ALA A 86 9.35 1.76 20.89
N MET A 87 9.01 1.15 19.79
CA MET A 87 8.80 -0.30 19.66
C MET A 87 10.08 -1.07 19.36
N ASN A 88 11.22 -0.40 19.23
CA ASN A 88 12.53 -0.99 18.90
C ASN A 88 12.47 -1.88 17.63
N PHE A 89 11.85 -1.38 16.57
CA PHE A 89 11.83 -2.08 15.29
C PHE A 89 13.18 -2.00 14.59
N SER A 90 13.56 -3.09 13.94
CA SER A 90 14.87 -3.26 13.31
C SER A 90 14.82 -3.06 11.78
N ASN A 91 13.94 -2.19 11.30
CA ASN A 91 13.85 -1.85 9.90
C ASN A 91 15.14 -1.19 9.41
N ASP A 92 15.58 -1.60 8.20
CA ASP A 92 16.80 -1.10 7.56
C ASP A 92 16.56 0.19 6.77
N ASP A 93 15.32 0.38 6.31
CA ASP A 93 14.91 1.59 5.60
C ASP A 93 13.52 2.04 6.06
N PHE A 94 13.28 3.32 5.95
CA PHE A 94 12.00 3.97 6.18
C PHE A 94 11.71 4.89 5.00
N ILE A 95 10.97 4.37 4.01
CA ILE A 95 10.68 5.10 2.78
C ILE A 95 9.49 6.05 2.96
N ARG A 96 9.57 7.19 2.28
CA ARG A 96 8.48 8.15 2.16
C ARG A 96 8.14 8.35 0.69
N THR A 97 6.87 8.40 0.33
CA THR A 97 6.49 8.59 -1.08
C THR A 97 6.83 9.99 -1.60
N THR A 98 7.09 10.96 -0.71
CA THR A 98 7.57 12.30 -1.06
C THR A 98 9.08 12.39 -1.33
N GLU A 99 9.84 11.33 -1.13
CA GLU A 99 11.28 11.34 -1.40
C GLU A 99 11.57 11.39 -2.91
N PRO A 100 12.59 12.16 -3.34
CA PRO A 100 12.96 12.24 -4.76
C PRO A 100 13.21 10.89 -5.42
N ARG A 101 13.82 9.92 -4.68
CA ARG A 101 14.04 8.56 -5.18
C ARG A 101 12.73 7.84 -5.51
N HIS A 102 11.67 8.08 -4.71
CA HIS A 102 10.37 7.45 -4.92
C HIS A 102 9.63 8.10 -6.08
N ILE A 103 9.63 9.42 -6.17
CA ILE A 103 9.04 10.15 -7.29
C ILE A 103 9.67 9.67 -8.61
N ALA A 104 11.01 9.58 -8.67
CA ALA A 104 11.71 9.10 -9.86
C ALA A 104 11.36 7.65 -10.21
N ALA A 105 11.26 6.76 -9.23
CA ALA A 105 10.87 5.37 -9.43
C ALA A 105 9.41 5.24 -9.92
N SER A 106 8.49 6.01 -9.34
CA SER A 106 7.08 6.03 -9.75
C SER A 106 6.92 6.55 -11.19
N GLN A 107 7.68 7.58 -11.56
CA GLN A 107 7.70 8.06 -12.93
C GLN A 107 8.31 7.06 -13.91
N ALA A 108 9.33 6.32 -13.50
CA ALA A 108 9.96 5.29 -14.33
C ALA A 108 9.04 4.10 -14.59
N ILE A 109 8.32 3.59 -13.58
CA ILE A 109 7.36 2.48 -13.80
C ILE A 109 6.18 2.95 -14.66
N TRP A 110 5.70 4.17 -14.44
CA TRP A 110 4.68 4.78 -15.32
C TRP A 110 5.13 4.79 -16.77
N GLN A 111 6.33 5.28 -17.03
CA GLN A 111 6.90 5.35 -18.38
C GLN A 111 7.01 3.96 -19.01
N ALA A 112 7.49 2.96 -18.26
CA ALA A 112 7.58 1.58 -18.72
C ALA A 112 6.20 1.01 -19.11
N LEU A 113 5.14 1.34 -18.36
CA LEU A 113 3.77 0.91 -18.66
C LEU A 113 3.18 1.61 -19.88
N ILE A 114 3.44 2.91 -20.05
CA ILE A 114 3.04 3.67 -21.26
C ILE A 114 3.71 3.11 -22.52
N GLU A 115 5.03 2.91 -22.48
CA GLU A 115 5.81 2.39 -23.62
C GLU A 115 5.36 0.99 -24.06
N ARG A 116 4.85 0.20 -23.14
CA ARG A 116 4.31 -1.14 -23.41
C ARG A 116 2.82 -1.13 -23.82
N GLY A 117 2.18 0.05 -23.86
CA GLY A 117 0.77 0.20 -24.21
C GLY A 117 -0.20 -0.29 -23.15
N GLU A 118 0.27 -0.45 -21.91
CA GLU A 118 -0.52 -0.94 -20.79
C GLU A 118 -1.32 0.17 -20.10
N ILE A 119 -0.97 1.45 -20.33
CA ILE A 119 -1.70 2.62 -19.86
C ILE A 119 -2.20 3.43 -21.07
N TYR A 120 -3.44 3.91 -21.01
CA TYR A 120 -4.06 4.74 -22.02
C TYR A 120 -4.91 5.86 -21.40
N LEU A 121 -5.06 6.98 -22.10
CA LEU A 121 -5.94 8.09 -21.68
C LEU A 121 -7.39 7.79 -22.08
N GLY A 122 -8.30 7.95 -21.14
CA GLY A 122 -9.74 7.80 -21.31
C GLY A 122 -10.51 8.81 -20.46
N THR A 123 -11.82 8.62 -20.36
CA THR A 123 -12.68 9.41 -19.47
C THR A 123 -13.19 8.48 -18.38
N TYR A 124 -12.98 8.87 -17.15
CA TYR A 124 -13.58 8.19 -16.00
C TYR A 124 -14.89 8.88 -15.63
N ALA A 125 -15.95 8.10 -15.49
CA ALA A 125 -17.23 8.54 -14.97
C ALA A 125 -17.71 7.51 -13.94
N GLY A 126 -17.95 7.96 -12.71
CA GLY A 126 -18.35 7.02 -11.65
C GLY A 126 -18.59 7.67 -10.29
N TRP A 127 -19.11 6.88 -9.37
CA TRP A 127 -19.37 7.29 -8.01
C TRP A 127 -18.11 7.21 -7.15
N TYR A 128 -17.58 8.35 -6.74
CA TYR A 128 -16.35 8.47 -5.98
C TYR A 128 -16.62 8.76 -4.50
N ALA A 129 -16.02 7.98 -3.62
CA ALA A 129 -16.02 8.24 -2.18
C ALA A 129 -14.68 8.87 -1.76
N VAL A 130 -14.68 10.15 -1.46
CA VAL A 130 -13.48 10.89 -1.01
C VAL A 130 -12.87 10.25 0.25
N ARG A 131 -13.71 9.80 1.19
CA ARG A 131 -13.25 9.15 2.42
C ARG A 131 -12.50 7.86 2.18
N ASP A 132 -12.90 7.09 1.18
CA ASP A 132 -12.33 5.79 0.88
C ASP A 132 -11.25 5.88 -0.21
N GLU A 133 -11.14 7.05 -0.87
CA GLU A 133 -10.32 7.29 -2.07
C GLU A 133 -10.54 6.22 -3.14
N ALA A 134 -11.80 5.83 -3.32
CA ALA A 134 -12.18 4.73 -4.18
C ALA A 134 -13.44 5.06 -4.99
N PHE A 135 -13.50 4.49 -6.17
CA PHE A 135 -14.69 4.47 -6.99
C PHE A 135 -15.52 3.21 -6.74
N TYR A 136 -16.82 3.36 -6.88
CA TYR A 136 -17.79 2.29 -6.69
C TYR A 136 -18.73 2.18 -7.88
N GLY A 137 -19.06 0.95 -8.26
CA GLY A 137 -20.10 0.68 -9.24
C GLY A 137 -21.49 0.99 -8.70
N GLU A 138 -22.43 1.34 -9.57
CA GLU A 138 -23.83 1.62 -9.20
C GLU A 138 -24.44 0.51 -8.33
N GLY A 139 -24.14 -0.76 -8.64
CA GLY A 139 -24.65 -1.91 -7.90
C GLY A 139 -24.06 -2.13 -6.51
N GLU A 140 -22.99 -1.41 -6.17
CA GLU A 140 -22.36 -1.47 -4.85
C GLU A 140 -22.92 -0.43 -3.88
N LEU A 141 -23.69 0.55 -4.41
CA LEU A 141 -24.16 1.68 -3.63
C LEU A 141 -25.46 1.39 -2.90
N THR A 142 -25.60 1.99 -1.73
CA THR A 142 -26.86 2.03 -0.97
C THR A 142 -27.43 3.44 -0.95
N LEU A 143 -28.75 3.57 -1.03
CA LEU A 143 -29.43 4.86 -0.90
C LEU A 143 -29.77 5.09 0.57
N GLY A 144 -29.23 6.17 1.15
CA GLY A 144 -29.55 6.57 2.52
C GLY A 144 -30.97 7.17 2.65
N ALA A 145 -31.50 7.22 3.86
CA ALA A 145 -32.80 7.85 4.15
C ALA A 145 -32.82 9.37 3.83
N ASP A 146 -31.64 9.99 3.75
CA ASP A 146 -31.41 11.38 3.35
C ASP A 146 -31.36 11.57 1.82
N GLY A 147 -31.61 10.53 1.04
CA GLY A 147 -31.55 10.55 -0.42
C GLY A 147 -30.14 10.54 -1.01
N LYS A 148 -29.10 10.43 -0.18
CA LYS A 148 -27.71 10.39 -0.65
C LYS A 148 -27.27 8.95 -0.89
N ARG A 149 -26.46 8.76 -1.94
CA ARG A 149 -25.83 7.48 -2.22
C ARG A 149 -24.59 7.29 -1.34
N ARG A 150 -24.40 6.05 -0.88
CA ARG A 150 -23.28 5.68 0.00
C ARG A 150 -22.59 4.43 -0.50
N ALA A 151 -21.27 4.43 -0.38
CA ALA A 151 -20.43 3.25 -0.57
C ALA A 151 -20.71 2.16 0.49
N PRO A 152 -20.27 0.92 0.28
CA PRO A 152 -20.35 -0.16 1.28
C PRO A 152 -19.71 0.19 2.64
N SER A 153 -18.73 1.07 2.62
CA SER A 153 -18.07 1.62 3.82
C SER A 153 -18.96 2.61 4.61
N GLY A 154 -20.11 3.05 4.04
CA GLY A 154 -20.97 4.11 4.56
C GLY A 154 -20.49 5.52 4.21
N ALA A 155 -19.44 5.68 3.39
CA ALA A 155 -19.01 7.00 2.89
C ALA A 155 -20.01 7.54 1.88
N GLU A 156 -20.29 8.85 1.93
CA GLU A 156 -21.02 9.52 0.84
C GLU A 156 -20.20 9.45 -0.44
N VAL A 157 -20.90 9.28 -1.57
CA VAL A 157 -20.30 9.27 -2.90
C VAL A 157 -20.87 10.42 -3.73
N GLU A 158 -20.02 10.97 -4.58
CA GLU A 158 -20.38 11.97 -5.59
C GLU A 158 -20.09 11.43 -6.98
N TRP A 159 -20.89 11.87 -7.96
CA TRP A 159 -20.63 11.53 -9.35
C TRP A 159 -19.50 12.39 -9.87
N VAL A 160 -18.43 11.74 -10.33
CA VAL A 160 -17.26 12.39 -10.90
C VAL A 160 -17.13 11.97 -12.35
N GLU A 161 -16.85 12.92 -13.22
CA GLU A 161 -16.50 12.71 -14.60
C GLU A 161 -15.23 13.51 -14.90
N GLU A 162 -14.12 12.82 -15.15
CA GLU A 162 -12.85 13.47 -15.42
C GLU A 162 -12.01 12.66 -16.42
N PRO A 163 -11.13 13.32 -17.21
CA PRO A 163 -10.12 12.60 -17.97
C PRO A 163 -9.20 11.84 -16.99
N SER A 164 -8.90 10.60 -17.32
CA SER A 164 -8.03 9.75 -16.50
C SER A 164 -7.24 8.81 -17.37
N TYR A 165 -6.05 8.48 -16.91
CA TYR A 165 -5.28 7.37 -17.47
C TYR A 165 -5.76 6.06 -16.84
N PHE A 166 -5.87 5.02 -17.68
CA PHE A 166 -6.31 3.69 -17.27
C PHE A 166 -5.22 2.66 -17.54
N PHE A 167 -4.96 1.82 -16.55
CA PHE A 167 -4.19 0.60 -16.71
C PHE A 167 -5.10 -0.52 -17.21
N ARG A 168 -4.68 -1.28 -18.24
CA ARG A 168 -5.44 -2.36 -18.88
C ARG A 168 -5.56 -3.61 -18.00
N LEU A 169 -6.02 -3.45 -16.77
CA LEU A 169 -6.09 -4.54 -15.80
C LEU A 169 -6.97 -5.70 -16.28
N SER A 170 -8.03 -5.42 -17.04
CA SER A 170 -8.89 -6.45 -17.63
C SER A 170 -8.13 -7.44 -18.52
N ALA A 171 -7.11 -6.97 -19.24
CA ALA A 171 -6.26 -7.81 -20.09
C ALA A 171 -5.34 -8.76 -19.29
N TRP A 172 -5.18 -8.53 -17.99
CA TRP A 172 -4.31 -9.32 -17.11
C TRP A 172 -5.04 -10.45 -16.38
N GLN A 173 -6.36 -10.55 -16.49
CA GLN A 173 -7.17 -11.53 -15.77
C GLN A 173 -6.66 -12.96 -15.92
N GLU A 174 -6.56 -13.46 -17.16
CA GLU A 174 -6.12 -14.84 -17.42
C GLU A 174 -4.66 -15.07 -17.03
N ARG A 175 -3.81 -14.04 -17.19
CA ARG A 175 -2.40 -14.12 -16.76
C ARG A 175 -2.26 -14.21 -15.25
N LEU A 176 -3.06 -13.45 -14.50
CA LEU A 176 -3.11 -13.52 -13.04
C LEU A 176 -3.62 -14.86 -12.55
N LEU A 177 -4.70 -15.40 -13.14
CA LEU A 177 -5.22 -16.72 -12.77
C LEU A 177 -4.16 -17.81 -12.97
N ARG A 178 -3.49 -17.81 -14.12
CA ARG A 178 -2.37 -18.73 -14.39
C ARG A 178 -1.23 -18.54 -13.38
N PHE A 179 -0.85 -17.31 -13.10
CA PHE A 179 0.17 -17.00 -12.11
C PHE A 179 -0.15 -17.58 -10.72
N TYR A 180 -1.41 -17.51 -10.26
CA TYR A 180 -1.80 -18.10 -8.98
C TYR A 180 -1.84 -19.64 -9.01
N GLU A 181 -2.05 -20.25 -10.17
CA GLU A 181 -1.96 -21.70 -10.34
C GLU A 181 -0.50 -22.18 -10.30
N GLU A 182 0.38 -21.48 -11.00
CA GLU A 182 1.82 -21.77 -11.03
C GLU A 182 2.53 -21.47 -9.71
N ARG A 183 2.00 -20.50 -8.94
CA ARG A 183 2.53 -20.06 -7.65
C ARG A 183 1.47 -20.12 -6.54
N PRO A 184 1.09 -21.32 -6.10
CA PRO A 184 0.01 -21.51 -5.12
C PRO A 184 0.32 -20.87 -3.76
N ASP A 185 1.60 -20.65 -3.43
CA ASP A 185 2.08 -20.04 -2.20
C ASP A 185 2.19 -18.51 -2.26
N PHE A 186 1.86 -17.90 -3.39
CA PHE A 186 1.97 -16.45 -3.57
C PHE A 186 1.10 -15.67 -2.58
N VAL A 187 -0.12 -16.12 -2.32
CA VAL A 187 -1.03 -15.50 -1.34
C VAL A 187 -1.24 -16.42 -0.16
N ALA A 188 -0.99 -15.94 1.04
CA ALA A 188 -1.22 -16.66 2.28
C ALA A 188 -2.03 -15.80 3.29
N PRO A 189 -2.81 -16.43 4.17
CA PRO A 189 -3.15 -17.85 4.22
C PRO A 189 -4.10 -18.29 3.08
N ALA A 190 -4.37 -19.57 2.98
CA ALA A 190 -5.19 -20.16 1.89
C ALA A 190 -6.58 -19.53 1.74
N SER A 191 -7.22 -19.11 2.83
CA SER A 191 -8.49 -18.40 2.80
C SER A 191 -8.39 -17.08 2.02
N ARG A 192 -7.28 -16.37 2.16
CA ARG A 192 -7.02 -15.12 1.44
C ARG A 192 -6.71 -15.35 -0.04
N ARG A 193 -6.00 -16.44 -0.34
CA ARG A 193 -5.80 -16.87 -1.73
C ARG A 193 -7.13 -17.12 -2.43
N ASN A 194 -8.04 -17.84 -1.77
CA ASN A 194 -9.35 -18.14 -2.34
C ASN A 194 -10.18 -16.87 -2.60
N GLU A 195 -10.11 -15.89 -1.70
CA GLU A 195 -10.73 -14.57 -1.87
C GLU A 195 -10.19 -13.84 -3.11
N VAL A 196 -8.86 -13.80 -3.28
CA VAL A 196 -8.20 -13.17 -4.43
C VAL A 196 -8.57 -13.86 -5.74
N VAL A 197 -8.47 -15.18 -5.79
CA VAL A 197 -8.81 -15.95 -6.99
C VAL A 197 -10.29 -15.79 -7.37
N SER A 198 -11.19 -15.78 -6.38
CA SER A 198 -12.62 -15.55 -6.61
C SER A 198 -12.87 -14.14 -7.16
N PHE A 199 -12.19 -13.13 -6.61
CA PHE A 199 -12.31 -11.76 -7.11
C PHE A 199 -11.87 -11.64 -8.57
N VAL A 200 -10.71 -12.21 -8.92
CA VAL A 200 -10.19 -12.15 -10.31
C VAL A 200 -11.10 -12.92 -11.26
N LYS A 201 -11.62 -14.10 -10.87
CA LYS A 201 -12.59 -14.87 -11.66
C LYS A 201 -13.91 -14.14 -11.87
N GLY A 202 -14.28 -13.23 -11.00
CA GLY A 202 -15.48 -12.41 -11.11
C GLY A 202 -15.43 -11.38 -12.26
N GLY A 203 -14.27 -11.19 -12.87
CA GLY A 203 -14.05 -10.24 -13.96
C GLY A 203 -13.31 -8.98 -13.50
N LEU A 204 -12.20 -8.68 -14.16
CA LEU A 204 -11.42 -7.46 -13.92
C LEU A 204 -11.83 -6.37 -14.90
N GLN A 205 -11.86 -5.14 -14.43
CA GLN A 205 -12.04 -3.94 -15.24
C GLN A 205 -10.74 -3.13 -15.27
N ASP A 206 -10.58 -2.29 -16.30
CA ASP A 206 -9.44 -1.40 -16.38
C ASP A 206 -9.44 -0.43 -15.21
N LEU A 207 -8.25 -0.19 -14.66
CA LEU A 207 -8.07 0.56 -13.45
C LEU A 207 -7.66 2.00 -13.76
N SER A 208 -8.43 2.98 -13.28
CA SER A 208 -8.04 4.39 -13.35
C SER A 208 -6.82 4.64 -12.46
N VAL A 209 -5.72 5.11 -13.05
CA VAL A 209 -4.41 5.27 -12.40
C VAL A 209 -3.92 6.71 -12.33
N SER A 210 -4.77 7.70 -12.67
CA SER A 210 -4.46 9.12 -12.48
C SER A 210 -5.66 9.91 -11.97
N ARG A 211 -5.40 11.12 -11.49
CA ARG A 211 -6.40 12.08 -11.00
C ARG A 211 -6.07 13.49 -11.47
N THR A 212 -7.11 14.28 -11.68
CA THR A 212 -7.02 15.74 -11.96
C THR A 212 -7.64 16.59 -10.86
N SER A 213 -8.43 15.97 -9.97
CA SER A 213 -9.22 16.64 -8.92
C SER A 213 -8.40 17.17 -7.75
N PHE A 214 -7.14 16.76 -7.60
CA PHE A 214 -6.18 17.26 -6.61
C PHE A 214 -4.77 17.34 -7.18
N ARG A 215 -3.83 17.98 -6.46
CA ARG A 215 -2.46 18.24 -6.95
C ARG A 215 -1.37 17.56 -6.13
N TRP A 216 -1.68 17.12 -4.92
CA TRP A 216 -0.71 16.48 -4.03
C TRP A 216 -0.51 15.01 -4.38
N GLY A 217 0.46 14.73 -5.24
CA GLY A 217 0.80 13.39 -5.75
C GLY A 217 1.99 13.44 -6.70
N VAL A 218 2.42 12.28 -7.17
CA VAL A 218 3.49 12.19 -8.18
C VAL A 218 2.95 12.69 -9.52
N PRO A 219 3.54 13.73 -10.12
CA PRO A 219 3.12 14.23 -11.43
C PRO A 219 3.30 13.18 -12.52
N VAL A 220 2.31 13.06 -13.40
CA VAL A 220 2.41 12.18 -14.57
C VAL A 220 3.45 12.76 -15.55
N PRO A 221 4.43 11.96 -16.00
CA PRO A 221 5.41 12.40 -16.99
C PRO A 221 4.74 12.85 -18.30
N GLY A 222 5.07 14.06 -18.75
CA GLY A 222 4.54 14.65 -19.98
C GLY A 222 3.11 15.21 -19.88
N ASP A 223 2.42 15.01 -18.75
CA ASP A 223 1.07 15.55 -18.51
C ASP A 223 0.91 16.03 -17.05
N PRO A 224 1.44 17.20 -16.71
CA PRO A 224 1.43 17.73 -15.34
C PRO A 224 0.02 18.13 -14.85
N GLY A 225 -1.00 18.06 -15.72
CA GLY A 225 -2.41 18.18 -15.35
C GLY A 225 -2.93 17.02 -14.52
N HIS A 226 -2.24 15.89 -14.59
CA HIS A 226 -2.55 14.66 -13.85
C HIS A 226 -1.52 14.37 -12.77
N VAL A 227 -1.97 13.80 -11.66
CA VAL A 227 -1.13 13.12 -10.67
C VAL A 227 -1.43 11.62 -10.67
N MET A 228 -0.44 10.81 -10.35
CA MET A 228 -0.61 9.36 -10.26
C MET A 228 -1.60 9.02 -9.16
N TYR A 229 -2.44 8.01 -9.42
CA TYR A 229 -3.33 7.47 -8.41
C TYR A 229 -2.54 6.74 -7.33
N VAL A 230 -2.99 6.93 -6.09
CA VAL A 230 -2.28 6.53 -4.88
C VAL A 230 -1.76 5.08 -4.88
N TRP A 231 -2.47 4.13 -5.49
CA TRP A 231 -2.02 2.73 -5.46
C TRP A 231 -0.86 2.42 -6.40
N LEU A 232 -0.78 3.04 -7.59
CA LEU A 232 0.41 2.87 -8.43
C LEU A 232 1.62 3.55 -7.78
N ASP A 233 1.41 4.74 -7.22
CA ASP A 233 2.40 5.47 -6.43
C ASP A 233 2.84 4.64 -5.22
N ALA A 234 1.93 4.34 -4.31
CA ALA A 234 2.25 3.65 -3.06
C ALA A 234 2.94 2.30 -3.27
N LEU A 235 2.45 1.45 -4.18
CA LEU A 235 3.02 0.11 -4.38
C LEU A 235 4.45 0.13 -4.94
N THR A 236 4.83 1.18 -5.66
CA THR A 236 6.18 1.35 -6.19
C THR A 236 7.25 1.49 -5.11
N ASN A 237 6.87 1.82 -3.86
CA ASN A 237 7.81 1.94 -2.75
C ASN A 237 8.71 0.70 -2.57
N TYR A 238 8.16 -0.50 -2.79
CA TYR A 238 8.84 -1.76 -2.58
C TYR A 238 10.05 -1.98 -3.47
N ILE A 239 9.99 -1.51 -4.71
CA ILE A 239 11.13 -1.56 -5.64
C ILE A 239 12.01 -0.33 -5.53
N THR A 240 11.45 0.83 -5.16
CA THR A 240 12.23 2.05 -4.92
C THR A 240 13.30 1.84 -3.86
N ALA A 241 12.93 1.22 -2.73
CA ALA A 241 13.81 1.02 -1.57
C ALA A 241 15.04 0.15 -1.85
N ILE A 242 15.04 -0.57 -2.97
CA ILE A 242 16.15 -1.43 -3.40
C ILE A 242 16.79 -0.98 -4.72
N GLY A 243 16.51 0.26 -5.18
CA GLY A 243 17.26 0.91 -6.23
C GLY A 243 16.57 1.08 -7.58
N TYR A 244 15.31 0.63 -7.76
CA TYR A 244 14.58 0.89 -9.00
C TYR A 244 14.52 2.40 -9.29
N PRO A 245 14.74 2.85 -10.54
CA PRO A 245 14.69 2.10 -11.80
C PRO A 245 15.98 1.40 -12.22
N ASP A 246 17.07 1.51 -11.47
CA ASP A 246 18.30 0.78 -11.79
C ASP A 246 18.18 -0.70 -11.36
N THR A 247 17.63 -1.53 -12.27
CA THR A 247 17.49 -2.99 -12.05
C THR A 247 18.82 -3.73 -12.05
N GLU A 248 19.90 -3.07 -12.47
CA GLU A 248 21.25 -3.63 -12.46
C GLU A 248 22.02 -3.31 -11.15
N SER A 249 21.44 -2.47 -10.29
CA SER A 249 22.04 -2.14 -9.01
C SER A 249 22.23 -3.38 -8.13
N ALA A 250 23.23 -3.33 -7.25
CA ALA A 250 23.57 -4.46 -6.38
C ALA A 250 22.40 -4.85 -5.46
N ASP A 251 21.69 -3.85 -4.91
CA ASP A 251 20.58 -4.08 -4.00
C ASP A 251 19.35 -4.64 -4.74
N PHE A 252 19.03 -4.13 -5.95
CA PHE A 252 17.93 -4.64 -6.73
C PHE A 252 18.15 -6.13 -7.10
N ARG A 253 19.31 -6.46 -7.66
CA ARG A 253 19.66 -7.85 -8.03
C ARG A 253 19.70 -8.79 -6.83
N LYS A 254 20.07 -8.27 -5.67
CA LYS A 254 20.19 -9.07 -4.46
C LYS A 254 18.85 -9.35 -3.78
N TYR A 255 17.98 -8.35 -3.69
CA TYR A 255 16.79 -8.42 -2.86
C TYR A 255 15.47 -8.56 -3.65
N TRP A 256 15.44 -8.21 -4.95
CA TRP A 256 14.25 -8.45 -5.74
C TRP A 256 14.28 -9.81 -6.44
N PRO A 257 13.16 -10.57 -6.48
CA PRO A 257 11.84 -10.25 -5.92
C PRO A 257 11.78 -10.41 -4.39
N ALA A 258 11.01 -9.53 -3.74
CA ALA A 258 10.81 -9.56 -2.29
C ALA A 258 10.29 -10.92 -1.82
N ASP A 259 10.80 -11.41 -0.69
CA ASP A 259 10.37 -12.69 -0.11
C ASP A 259 8.99 -12.59 0.51
N LEU A 260 8.65 -11.43 1.09
CA LEU A 260 7.38 -11.25 1.77
C LEU A 260 6.90 -9.80 1.77
N HIS A 261 5.68 -9.58 1.30
CA HIS A 261 4.87 -8.41 1.64
C HIS A 261 3.86 -8.81 2.72
N MET A 262 4.03 -8.29 3.95
CA MET A 262 3.09 -8.47 5.05
C MET A 262 2.05 -7.36 5.00
N VAL A 263 0.75 -7.68 4.90
CA VAL A 263 -0.31 -6.67 4.73
C VAL A 263 -1.54 -6.97 5.60
N GLY A 264 -2.33 -5.96 5.91
CA GLY A 264 -3.67 -6.15 6.42
C GLY A 264 -4.62 -6.69 5.33
N LYS A 265 -5.61 -7.47 5.71
CA LYS A 265 -6.56 -8.06 4.76
C LYS A 265 -7.35 -7.02 3.93
N ASP A 266 -7.48 -5.81 4.43
CA ASP A 266 -8.19 -4.70 3.78
C ASP A 266 -7.48 -4.16 2.53
N ILE A 267 -6.16 -4.34 2.45
CA ILE A 267 -5.35 -3.93 1.31
C ILE A 267 -4.83 -5.12 0.48
N LEU A 268 -5.35 -6.32 0.72
CA LEU A 268 -4.93 -7.54 0.04
C LEU A 268 -5.10 -7.44 -1.49
N ARG A 269 -6.23 -6.92 -1.96
CA ARG A 269 -6.53 -6.80 -3.40
C ARG A 269 -5.45 -5.99 -4.14
N PHE A 270 -5.00 -4.91 -3.54
CA PHE A 270 -3.97 -4.05 -4.15
C PHE A 270 -2.63 -4.77 -4.28
N HIS A 271 -2.24 -5.56 -3.28
CA HIS A 271 -0.96 -6.27 -3.24
C HIS A 271 -0.96 -7.61 -3.99
N ALA A 272 -2.12 -8.26 -4.07
CA ALA A 272 -2.22 -9.58 -4.68
C ALA A 272 -2.77 -9.56 -6.11
N VAL A 273 -3.41 -8.47 -6.56
CA VAL A 273 -3.96 -8.33 -7.92
C VAL A 273 -3.27 -7.19 -8.68
N TYR A 274 -3.36 -5.96 -8.17
CA TYR A 274 -2.85 -4.80 -8.92
C TYR A 274 -1.32 -4.79 -8.99
N TRP A 275 -0.65 -5.03 -7.87
CA TRP A 275 0.80 -5.01 -7.82
C TRP A 275 1.47 -6.04 -8.74
N PRO A 276 1.13 -7.34 -8.69
CA PRO A 276 1.69 -8.29 -9.64
C PRO A 276 1.34 -7.97 -11.11
N ALA A 277 0.16 -7.41 -11.40
CA ALA A 277 -0.19 -6.98 -12.74
C ALA A 277 0.70 -5.82 -13.22
N PHE A 278 0.91 -4.79 -12.41
CA PHE A 278 1.81 -3.67 -12.72
C PHE A 278 3.25 -4.14 -12.97
N LEU A 279 3.76 -5.01 -12.10
CA LEU A 279 5.12 -5.53 -12.23
C LEU A 279 5.30 -6.35 -13.50
N MET A 280 4.44 -7.33 -13.75
CA MET A 280 4.51 -8.15 -14.96
C MET A 280 4.34 -7.31 -16.22
N ALA A 281 3.44 -6.32 -16.20
CA ALA A 281 3.25 -5.38 -17.29
C ALA A 281 4.49 -4.52 -17.54
N ALA A 282 5.18 -4.12 -16.49
CA ALA A 282 6.46 -3.41 -16.58
C ALA A 282 7.66 -4.32 -16.93
N GLY A 283 7.47 -5.64 -16.99
CA GLY A 283 8.53 -6.62 -17.25
C GLY A 283 9.35 -7.00 -16.03
N LEU A 284 8.78 -6.80 -14.83
CA LEU A 284 9.39 -7.16 -13.55
C LEU A 284 8.73 -8.40 -12.95
N GLU A 285 9.47 -9.18 -12.16
CA GLU A 285 8.91 -10.30 -11.41
C GLU A 285 8.03 -9.80 -10.27
N PRO A 286 6.88 -10.47 -9.99
CA PRO A 286 6.13 -10.27 -8.75
C PRO A 286 6.90 -10.75 -7.51
N PRO A 287 6.57 -10.24 -6.30
CA PRO A 287 7.15 -10.75 -5.06
C PRO A 287 6.87 -12.24 -4.88
N LYS A 288 7.66 -12.91 -4.03
CA LYS A 288 7.50 -14.34 -3.78
C LYS A 288 6.22 -14.65 -3.02
N ARG A 289 5.83 -13.77 -2.08
CA ARG A 289 4.65 -13.99 -1.24
C ARG A 289 4.03 -12.67 -0.76
N VAL A 290 2.69 -12.66 -0.69
CA VAL A 290 1.87 -11.70 0.04
C VAL A 290 1.16 -12.44 1.17
N PHE A 291 1.43 -12.04 2.42
CA PHE A 291 0.75 -12.58 3.59
C PHE A 291 -0.22 -11.55 4.15
N ALA A 292 -1.50 -11.91 4.21
CA ALA A 292 -2.54 -11.02 4.73
C ALA A 292 -3.01 -11.45 6.12
N HIS A 293 -2.68 -10.65 7.13
CA HIS A 293 -3.17 -10.85 8.49
C HIS A 293 -4.58 -10.28 8.69
N GLY A 294 -5.25 -10.72 9.77
CA GLY A 294 -6.56 -10.21 10.21
C GLY A 294 -6.45 -8.83 10.86
N TRP A 295 -7.59 -8.26 11.19
CA TRP A 295 -7.65 -7.02 11.97
C TRP A 295 -7.46 -7.31 13.47
N TRP A 296 -6.84 -6.39 14.16
CA TRP A 296 -7.02 -6.26 15.59
C TRP A 296 -8.43 -5.77 15.88
N THR A 297 -9.08 -6.40 16.83
CA THR A 297 -10.41 -6.01 17.30
C THR A 297 -10.33 -5.61 18.78
N ASN A 298 -11.12 -4.61 19.16
CA ASN A 298 -11.36 -4.25 20.54
C ASN A 298 -12.82 -4.58 20.87
N GLU A 299 -13.04 -5.46 21.86
CA GLU A 299 -14.38 -5.95 22.23
C GLU A 299 -15.19 -6.49 21.05
N GLY A 300 -14.53 -7.20 20.12
CA GLY A 300 -15.14 -7.76 18.91
C GLY A 300 -15.39 -6.75 17.78
N GLN A 301 -15.09 -5.48 17.98
CA GLN A 301 -15.22 -4.44 16.95
C GLN A 301 -13.86 -4.10 16.32
N LYS A 302 -13.87 -3.78 15.02
CA LYS A 302 -12.68 -3.26 14.34
C LYS A 302 -12.20 -2.00 15.04
N ILE A 303 -10.89 -1.91 15.32
CA ILE A 303 -10.28 -0.68 15.83
C ILE A 303 -10.37 0.39 14.74
N SER A 304 -11.01 1.50 15.06
CA SER A 304 -11.26 2.60 14.13
C SER A 304 -11.41 3.91 14.90
N LYS A 305 -10.86 4.99 14.36
CA LYS A 305 -10.94 6.33 14.94
C LYS A 305 -12.38 6.85 14.98
N SER A 306 -13.16 6.52 13.96
CA SER A 306 -14.59 6.89 13.92
C SER A 306 -15.40 6.27 15.05
N LEU A 307 -14.93 5.16 15.63
CA LEU A 307 -15.55 4.49 16.80
C LEU A 307 -14.92 4.94 18.12
N GLY A 308 -13.85 5.74 18.10
CA GLY A 308 -13.17 6.22 19.32
C GLY A 308 -12.49 5.11 20.12
N ASN A 309 -12.28 3.92 19.54
CA ASN A 309 -11.72 2.74 20.20
C ASN A 309 -10.25 2.48 19.83
N VAL A 310 -9.56 3.51 19.34
CA VAL A 310 -8.13 3.44 18.98
C VAL A 310 -7.27 3.29 20.22
N ILE A 311 -6.33 2.35 20.17
CA ILE A 311 -5.35 2.11 21.21
C ILE A 311 -4.02 2.72 20.78
N ASP A 312 -3.48 3.61 21.61
CA ASP A 312 -2.18 4.26 21.42
C ASP A 312 -1.05 3.31 21.85
N PRO A 313 -0.16 2.89 20.95
CA PRO A 313 0.94 2.00 21.27
C PRO A 313 1.98 2.64 22.20
N PHE A 314 2.16 3.95 22.18
CA PHE A 314 3.09 4.65 23.08
C PHE A 314 2.65 4.55 24.53
N LEU A 315 1.35 4.75 24.80
CA LEU A 315 0.79 4.59 26.14
C LEU A 315 0.89 3.15 26.65
N LEU A 316 0.78 2.16 25.74
CA LEU A 316 0.97 0.76 26.13
C LEU A 316 2.42 0.51 26.56
N VAL A 317 3.39 0.97 25.78
CA VAL A 317 4.82 0.81 26.13
C VAL A 317 5.17 1.55 27.42
N GLU A 318 4.65 2.77 27.61
CA GLU A 318 4.85 3.53 28.85
C GLU A 318 4.29 2.80 30.08
N ARG A 319 3.09 2.23 29.96
CA ARG A 319 2.39 1.61 31.08
C ARG A 319 2.90 0.21 31.42
N TYR A 320 3.23 -0.60 30.42
CA TYR A 320 3.51 -2.03 30.60
C TYR A 320 4.96 -2.42 30.30
N GLY A 321 5.73 -1.51 29.72
CA GLY A 321 7.08 -1.79 29.22
C GLY A 321 7.09 -2.39 27.81
N LEU A 322 8.23 -2.30 27.14
CA LEU A 322 8.39 -2.69 25.74
C LEU A 322 8.19 -4.19 25.52
N ASP A 323 8.89 -5.03 26.27
CA ASP A 323 8.88 -6.48 26.05
C ASP A 323 7.51 -7.12 26.31
N PRO A 324 6.76 -6.77 27.38
CA PRO A 324 5.39 -7.24 27.57
C PRO A 324 4.46 -6.85 26.40
N VAL A 325 4.55 -5.61 25.91
CA VAL A 325 3.73 -5.15 24.78
C VAL A 325 4.07 -5.91 23.50
N ARG A 326 5.35 -6.08 23.20
CA ARG A 326 5.79 -6.87 22.04
C ARG A 326 5.32 -8.32 22.13
N TYR A 327 5.44 -8.94 23.30
CA TYR A 327 4.99 -10.32 23.52
C TYR A 327 3.47 -10.47 23.41
N PHE A 328 2.72 -9.51 23.92
CA PHE A 328 1.25 -9.52 23.88
C PHE A 328 0.69 -9.39 22.45
N LEU A 329 1.38 -8.65 21.59
CA LEU A 329 0.94 -8.40 20.22
C LEU A 329 1.26 -9.55 19.24
N LEU A 330 2.09 -10.52 19.64
CA LEU A 330 2.46 -11.70 18.85
C LEU A 330 1.71 -12.95 19.27
#